data_496e1bcccd4a58bc3b6542d3d904f053
#
_entry.id   496e1bcccd4a58bc3b6542d3d904f053
#
_cell.length_a   1.000
_cell.length_b   1.000
_cell.length_c   1.000
_cell.angle_alpha   90.00
_cell.angle_beta   90.00
_cell.angle_gamma   90.00
#
_symmetry.space_group_name_H-M   'P 1'
#
loop_
_entity.id
_entity.type
_entity.pdbx_description
1 polymer ?
#
loop_
_entity_poly.entity_id
_entity_poly.type
_entity_poly.pdbx_seq_one_letter_code
_entity_poly.pdbx_strand_id
1 'polypeptide(L)'
;MEDTKKEIMMITGSAPCVLQDIDGFFSAFGLPPARCCFMIIGLSASGMHVIHSRYMATYHPYQIPEIKKRREGIGGNSDYTVISHLTGPGVDIVEPLLPGERSGSSALLGALAAIKLGYDRIVLCGCPLEGKNDNGSPYESFRVGWENKKKYLNDRVRSMSGWTRELLGAPTQEWLTVLRFK
;
A
#
# COMPACT_ATOMS: atom_id res chain seq x y z
N MET A 1 -11.49 -28.08 -1.16
CA MET A 1 -11.10 -26.69 -1.50
C MET A 1 -10.88 -26.00 -0.18
N GLU A 2 -9.62 -25.77 0.18
CA GLU A 2 -9.30 -24.97 1.37
C GLU A 2 -9.84 -23.57 1.18
N ASP A 3 -10.70 -23.16 2.08
CA ASP A 3 -11.20 -21.80 2.20
C ASP A 3 -9.99 -20.92 2.57
N THR A 4 -9.33 -20.38 1.55
CA THR A 4 -8.20 -19.45 1.73
C THR A 4 -8.78 -18.21 2.36
N LYS A 5 -8.79 -18.16 3.70
CA LYS A 5 -9.03 -16.94 4.48
C LYS A 5 -8.25 -15.82 3.81
N LYS A 6 -8.96 -14.86 3.22
CA LYS A 6 -8.35 -13.72 2.53
C LYS A 6 -7.38 -13.04 3.48
N GLU A 7 -6.13 -12.99 3.07
CA GLU A 7 -5.06 -12.37 3.82
C GLU A 7 -5.29 -10.85 3.92
N ILE A 8 -4.75 -10.24 4.96
CA ILE A 8 -4.72 -8.79 5.08
C ILE A 8 -3.67 -8.26 4.12
N MET A 9 -4.01 -7.29 3.26
CA MET A 9 -3.03 -6.57 2.47
C MET A 9 -2.43 -5.44 3.30
N MET A 10 -1.12 -5.45 3.50
CA MET A 10 -0.38 -4.36 4.13
C MET A 10 0.39 -3.58 3.05
N ILE A 11 0.02 -2.33 2.84
CA ILE A 11 0.70 -1.44 1.90
C ILE A 11 1.69 -0.60 2.67
N THR A 12 2.97 -0.72 2.31
CA THR A 12 4.07 -0.03 3.00
C THR A 12 4.58 1.14 2.19
N GLY A 13 4.44 2.33 2.75
CA GLY A 13 4.89 3.60 2.18
C GLY A 13 6.33 3.94 2.52
N SER A 14 6.66 5.23 2.32
CA SER A 14 8.02 5.75 2.45
C SER A 14 8.24 6.66 3.65
N ALA A 15 7.18 6.98 4.36
CA ALA A 15 7.32 7.87 5.50
C ALA A 15 8.16 7.21 6.62
N PRO A 16 8.92 8.02 7.40
CA PRO A 16 9.75 7.50 8.49
C PRO A 16 9.00 6.66 9.54
N CYS A 17 7.68 6.85 9.65
CA CYS A 17 6.83 6.11 10.59
C CYS A 17 6.51 4.67 10.13
N VAL A 18 6.95 4.21 8.94
CA VAL A 18 6.52 2.92 8.38
C VAL A 18 6.81 1.73 9.31
N LEU A 19 7.98 1.67 9.92
CA LEU A 19 8.33 0.57 10.84
C LEU A 19 7.50 0.64 12.12
N GLN A 20 7.32 1.84 12.68
CA GLN A 20 6.46 2.05 13.85
C GLN A 20 5.01 1.65 13.57
N ASP A 21 4.50 1.98 12.38
CA ASP A 21 3.15 1.60 11.95
C ASP A 21 2.99 0.08 11.84
N ILE A 22 3.98 -0.60 11.25
CA ILE A 22 3.99 -2.07 11.11
C ILE A 22 4.03 -2.74 12.49
N ASP A 23 4.98 -2.36 13.35
CA ASP A 23 5.14 -2.91 14.68
C ASP A 23 3.91 -2.62 15.55
N GLY A 24 3.36 -1.41 15.46
CA GLY A 24 2.14 -1.00 16.14
C GLY A 24 0.92 -1.85 15.72
N PHE A 25 0.80 -2.16 14.43
CA PHE A 25 -0.26 -3.03 13.94
C PHE A 25 -0.15 -4.45 14.52
N PHE A 26 1.01 -5.09 14.39
CA PHE A 26 1.19 -6.45 14.89
C PHE A 26 1.06 -6.55 16.41
N SER A 27 1.59 -5.56 17.15
CA SER A 27 1.47 -5.51 18.61
C SER A 27 0.03 -5.32 19.07
N ALA A 28 -0.73 -4.45 18.39
CA ALA A 28 -2.11 -4.16 18.79
C ALA A 28 -3.08 -5.33 18.54
N PHE A 29 -2.83 -6.11 17.49
CA PHE A 29 -3.79 -7.14 17.05
C PHE A 29 -3.31 -8.58 17.30
N GLY A 30 -2.07 -8.79 17.76
CA GLY A 30 -1.52 -10.11 18.02
C GLY A 30 -1.47 -11.03 16.79
N LEU A 31 -1.46 -10.44 15.59
CA LEU A 31 -1.43 -11.20 14.34
C LEU A 31 0.01 -11.53 13.95
N PRO A 32 0.29 -12.76 13.50
CA PRO A 32 1.60 -13.07 12.95
C PRO A 32 1.77 -12.44 11.55
N PRO A 33 2.97 -11.99 11.17
CA PRO A 33 3.25 -11.43 9.84
C PRO A 33 2.82 -12.34 8.68
N ALA A 34 2.84 -13.66 8.87
CA ALA A 34 2.40 -14.65 7.88
C ALA A 34 0.91 -14.54 7.49
N ARG A 35 0.09 -13.78 8.27
CA ARG A 35 -1.31 -13.49 7.93
C ARG A 35 -1.45 -12.28 7.03
N CYS A 36 -0.38 -11.57 6.75
CA CYS A 36 -0.36 -10.39 5.91
C CYS A 36 0.36 -10.65 4.59
N CYS A 37 -0.23 -10.17 3.52
CA CYS A 37 0.42 -10.02 2.24
C CYS A 37 0.98 -8.60 2.15
N PHE A 38 2.22 -8.44 1.73
CA PHE A 38 2.86 -7.12 1.66
C PHE A 38 2.86 -6.59 0.23
N MET A 39 2.57 -5.31 0.10
CA MET A 39 2.72 -4.52 -1.11
C MET A 39 3.59 -3.30 -0.80
N ILE A 40 4.71 -3.19 -1.48
CA ILE A 40 5.57 -2.00 -1.40
C ILE A 40 5.14 -0.95 -2.40
N ILE A 41 5.34 0.32 -2.08
CA ILE A 41 5.07 1.42 -3.00
C ILE A 41 6.31 2.29 -3.23
N GLY A 42 6.64 2.46 -4.50
CA GLY A 42 7.66 3.42 -4.94
C GLY A 42 9.09 3.09 -4.56
N LEU A 43 9.96 4.07 -4.80
CA LEU A 43 11.42 4.03 -4.60
C LEU A 43 11.87 4.20 -3.14
N SER A 44 10.95 4.33 -2.23
CA SER A 44 11.32 4.78 -0.90
C SER A 44 12.17 3.76 -0.16
N ALA A 45 13.23 4.26 0.42
CA ALA A 45 14.13 3.50 1.29
C ALA A 45 13.38 2.74 2.40
N SER A 46 12.30 3.33 2.92
CA SER A 46 11.54 2.77 4.04
C SER A 46 10.68 1.57 3.66
N GLY A 47 10.07 1.54 2.47
CA GLY A 47 9.35 0.36 1.97
C GLY A 47 10.28 -0.81 1.66
N MET A 48 11.57 -0.54 1.51
CA MET A 48 12.59 -1.56 1.29
C MET A 48 12.86 -2.45 2.51
N HIS A 49 12.47 -2.04 3.72
CA HIS A 49 12.64 -2.83 4.94
C HIS A 49 11.72 -4.05 5.03
N VAL A 50 10.67 -4.12 4.21
CA VAL A 50 9.85 -5.33 4.11
C VAL A 50 10.60 -6.37 3.28
N ILE A 51 11.11 -7.41 3.94
CA ILE A 51 11.99 -8.41 3.32
C ILE A 51 11.26 -9.19 2.23
N HIS A 52 10.00 -9.58 2.48
CA HIS A 52 9.20 -10.32 1.51
C HIS A 52 7.96 -9.51 1.11
N SER A 53 7.90 -9.11 -0.16
CA SER A 53 6.74 -8.48 -0.74
C SER A 53 6.20 -9.33 -1.88
N ARG A 54 4.89 -9.47 -1.96
CA ARG A 54 4.20 -10.16 -3.05
C ARG A 54 3.88 -9.23 -4.21
N TYR A 55 3.72 -7.93 -3.91
CA TYR A 55 3.36 -6.92 -4.90
C TYR A 55 4.21 -5.66 -4.73
N MET A 56 4.33 -4.93 -5.83
CA MET A 56 4.81 -3.56 -5.85
C MET A 56 3.85 -2.71 -6.66
N ALA A 57 3.41 -1.56 -6.13
CA ALA A 57 2.65 -0.58 -6.88
C ALA A 57 3.47 0.69 -7.11
N THR A 58 3.54 1.17 -8.35
CA THR A 58 4.30 2.37 -8.69
C THR A 58 3.64 3.22 -9.76
N TYR A 59 3.69 4.54 -9.54
CA TYR A 59 3.36 5.56 -10.55
C TYR A 59 4.49 5.79 -11.58
N HIS A 60 5.68 5.19 -11.32
CA HIS A 60 6.90 5.42 -12.09
C HIS A 60 7.43 4.10 -12.69
N PRO A 61 6.76 3.54 -13.73
CA PRO A 61 7.17 2.23 -14.28
C PRO A 61 8.60 2.22 -14.83
N TYR A 62 9.13 3.36 -15.26
CA TYR A 62 10.52 3.49 -15.72
C TYR A 62 11.57 3.29 -14.61
N GLN A 63 11.17 3.36 -13.34
CA GLN A 63 12.06 3.15 -12.18
C GLN A 63 12.11 1.70 -11.70
N ILE A 64 11.31 0.81 -12.27
CA ILE A 64 11.20 -0.59 -11.82
C ILE A 64 12.55 -1.31 -11.78
N PRO A 65 13.44 -1.21 -12.81
CA PRO A 65 14.73 -1.89 -12.77
C PRO A 65 15.62 -1.42 -11.61
N GLU A 66 15.60 -0.12 -11.31
CA GLU A 66 16.36 0.46 -10.20
C GLU A 66 15.80 0.02 -8.85
N ILE A 67 14.48 -0.02 -8.70
CA ILE A 67 13.82 -0.48 -7.47
C ILE A 67 14.20 -1.94 -7.20
N LYS A 68 14.12 -2.82 -8.20
CA LYS A 68 14.50 -4.22 -8.07
C LYS A 68 15.95 -4.36 -7.63
N LYS A 69 16.89 -3.69 -8.31
CA LYS A 69 18.30 -3.70 -7.96
C LYS A 69 18.60 -3.23 -6.53
N ARG A 70 17.92 -2.16 -6.07
CA ARG A 70 18.09 -1.67 -4.70
C ARG A 70 17.56 -2.66 -3.68
N ARG A 71 16.42 -3.29 -3.94
CA ARG A 71 15.87 -4.31 -3.04
C ARG A 71 16.79 -5.53 -2.90
N GLU A 72 17.31 -6.03 -4.01
CA GLU A 72 18.28 -7.13 -4.00
C GLU A 72 19.53 -6.75 -3.19
N GLY A 73 20.00 -5.51 -3.32
CA GLY A 73 21.15 -5.00 -2.58
C GLY A 73 20.97 -4.97 -1.06
N ILE A 74 19.75 -4.96 -0.56
CA ILE A 74 19.44 -5.00 0.89
C ILE A 74 18.88 -6.36 1.33
N GLY A 75 18.96 -7.39 0.47
CA GLY A 75 18.46 -8.73 0.78
C GLY A 75 16.97 -8.92 0.66
N GLY A 76 16.24 -7.97 0.05
CA GLY A 76 14.82 -8.10 -0.25
C GLY A 76 14.58 -8.88 -1.54
N ASN A 77 13.39 -9.48 -1.68
CA ASN A 77 13.01 -10.14 -2.93
C ASN A 77 12.70 -9.11 -4.04
N SER A 78 12.91 -9.52 -5.29
CA SER A 78 12.61 -8.73 -6.50
C SER A 78 11.66 -9.45 -7.48
N ASP A 79 11.17 -10.62 -7.10
CA ASP A 79 10.26 -11.48 -7.86
C ASP A 79 8.77 -11.19 -7.61
N TYR A 80 8.45 -10.02 -7.07
CA TYR A 80 7.09 -9.58 -6.81
C TYR A 80 6.36 -9.17 -8.10
N THR A 81 5.02 -9.28 -8.10
CA THR A 81 4.15 -8.77 -9.17
C THR A 81 4.12 -7.24 -9.14
N VAL A 82 4.44 -6.63 -10.27
CA VAL A 82 4.49 -5.16 -10.41
C VAL A 82 3.18 -4.63 -10.98
N ILE A 83 2.61 -3.65 -10.29
CA ILE A 83 1.36 -2.97 -10.67
C ILE A 83 1.68 -1.52 -10.99
N SER A 84 1.22 -1.03 -12.13
CA SER A 84 1.32 0.38 -12.49
C SER A 84 0.06 0.87 -13.20
N HIS A 85 -0.10 2.20 -13.32
CA HIS A 85 -1.22 2.80 -14.04
C HIS A 85 -1.00 2.84 -15.56
N LEU A 86 0.22 2.57 -16.00
CA LEU A 86 0.63 2.53 -17.41
C LEU A 86 1.38 1.23 -17.70
N THR A 87 1.35 0.83 -18.96
CA THR A 87 2.22 -0.23 -19.46
C THR A 87 3.69 0.20 -19.45
N GLY A 88 4.60 -0.74 -19.29
CA GLY A 88 6.05 -0.47 -19.33
C GLY A 88 6.86 -1.74 -19.06
N PRO A 89 8.17 -1.69 -19.28
CA PRO A 89 9.06 -2.82 -19.01
C PRO A 89 8.97 -3.24 -17.53
N GLY A 90 8.67 -4.52 -17.30
CA GLY A 90 8.57 -5.09 -15.96
C GLY A 90 7.26 -4.79 -15.23
N VAL A 91 6.24 -4.23 -15.90
CA VAL A 91 4.88 -4.12 -15.39
C VAL A 91 4.11 -5.39 -15.71
N ASP A 92 3.58 -6.06 -14.69
CA ASP A 92 2.81 -7.29 -14.82
C ASP A 92 1.31 -7.01 -14.90
N ILE A 93 0.83 -6.03 -14.14
CA ILE A 93 -0.59 -5.63 -14.07
C ILE A 93 -0.71 -4.14 -14.34
N VAL A 94 -1.55 -3.78 -15.30
CA VAL A 94 -1.93 -2.39 -15.54
C VAL A 94 -3.26 -2.10 -14.84
N GLU A 95 -3.22 -1.17 -13.88
CA GLU A 95 -4.39 -0.66 -13.18
C GLU A 95 -4.69 0.76 -13.68
N PRO A 96 -5.55 0.91 -14.71
CA PRO A 96 -5.83 2.22 -15.27
C PRO A 96 -6.58 3.09 -14.27
N LEU A 97 -6.07 4.28 -14.05
CA LEU A 97 -6.67 5.27 -13.15
C LEU A 97 -7.60 6.21 -13.93
N LEU A 98 -8.79 6.39 -13.39
CA LEU A 98 -9.75 7.39 -13.90
C LEU A 98 -9.25 8.82 -13.58
N PRO A 99 -9.73 9.85 -14.29
CA PRO A 99 -9.27 11.23 -14.08
C PRO A 99 -9.28 11.70 -12.63
N GLY A 100 -10.31 11.36 -11.85
CA GLY A 100 -10.40 11.72 -10.42
C GLY A 100 -9.49 10.92 -9.47
N GLU A 101 -8.78 9.91 -9.97
CA GLU A 101 -7.85 9.06 -9.23
C GLU A 101 -6.39 9.44 -9.48
N ARG A 102 -6.12 10.26 -10.48
CA ARG A 102 -4.78 10.65 -10.92
C ARG A 102 -4.19 11.71 -10.01
N SER A 103 -3.89 11.33 -8.78
CA SER A 103 -3.23 12.22 -7.82
C SER A 103 -1.72 11.99 -7.69
N GLY A 104 -1.14 11.05 -8.47
CA GLY A 104 0.28 10.70 -8.38
C GLY A 104 0.64 9.80 -7.20
N SER A 105 -0.34 9.39 -6.39
CA SER A 105 -0.11 8.58 -5.20
C SER A 105 0.01 7.08 -5.52
N SER A 106 1.21 6.52 -5.44
CA SER A 106 1.42 5.07 -5.57
C SER A 106 0.67 4.28 -4.50
N ALA A 107 0.45 4.86 -3.31
CA ALA A 107 -0.34 4.23 -2.25
C ALA A 107 -1.82 4.12 -2.62
N LEU A 108 -2.40 5.14 -3.26
CA LEU A 108 -3.77 5.07 -3.76
C LEU A 108 -3.90 4.03 -4.88
N LEU A 109 -2.96 4.03 -5.83
CA LEU A 109 -2.89 3.01 -6.87
C LEU A 109 -2.85 1.60 -6.26
N GLY A 110 -1.99 1.39 -5.27
CA GLY A 110 -1.87 0.11 -4.56
C GLY A 110 -3.16 -0.29 -3.84
N ALA A 111 -3.83 0.65 -3.19
CA ALA A 111 -5.10 0.39 -2.49
C ALA A 111 -6.23 -0.01 -3.46
N LEU A 112 -6.34 0.69 -4.60
CA LEU A 112 -7.33 0.36 -5.64
C LEU A 112 -7.04 -1.00 -6.27
N ALA A 113 -5.78 -1.28 -6.59
CA ALA A 113 -5.36 -2.57 -7.12
C ALA A 113 -5.61 -3.71 -6.12
N ALA A 114 -5.30 -3.51 -4.84
CA ALA A 114 -5.54 -4.51 -3.79
C ALA A 114 -7.04 -4.88 -3.69
N ILE A 115 -7.94 -3.90 -3.79
CA ILE A 115 -9.38 -4.16 -3.82
C ILE A 115 -9.77 -5.02 -5.03
N LYS A 116 -9.21 -4.74 -6.22
CA LYS A 116 -9.48 -5.52 -7.44
C LYS A 116 -8.89 -6.93 -7.36
N LEU A 117 -7.75 -7.10 -6.69
CA LEU A 117 -7.17 -8.41 -6.38
C LEU A 117 -8.01 -9.21 -5.36
N GLY A 118 -9.06 -8.61 -4.80
CA GLY A 118 -10.01 -9.26 -3.91
C GLY A 118 -9.69 -9.15 -2.43
N TYR A 119 -8.77 -8.26 -2.03
CA TYR A 119 -8.52 -7.99 -0.60
C TYR A 119 -9.61 -7.10 -0.02
N ASP A 120 -10.19 -7.53 1.10
CA ASP A 120 -11.23 -6.79 1.82
C ASP A 120 -10.68 -6.05 3.07
N ARG A 121 -9.42 -6.33 3.44
CA ARG A 121 -8.73 -5.69 4.56
C ARG A 121 -7.38 -5.20 4.08
N ILE A 122 -7.25 -3.89 3.97
CA ILE A 122 -6.06 -3.21 3.47
C ILE A 122 -5.62 -2.21 4.52
N VAL A 123 -4.39 -2.36 5.00
CA VAL A 123 -3.80 -1.49 6.01
C VAL A 123 -2.65 -0.70 5.40
N LEU A 124 -2.71 0.61 5.55
CA LEU A 124 -1.64 1.52 5.12
C LEU A 124 -0.68 1.76 6.29
N CYS A 125 0.61 1.47 6.07
CA CYS A 125 1.70 1.75 6.98
C CYS A 125 2.70 2.69 6.30
N GLY A 126 3.11 3.78 6.97
CA GLY A 126 4.02 4.76 6.38
C GLY A 126 3.46 5.56 5.21
N CYS A 127 2.14 5.79 5.19
CA CYS A 127 1.44 6.53 4.16
C CYS A 127 0.64 7.74 4.74
N PRO A 128 1.22 8.59 5.60
CA PRO A 128 0.48 9.64 6.30
C PRO A 128 -0.02 10.76 5.38
N LEU A 129 0.57 10.93 4.18
CA LEU A 129 0.35 12.07 3.26
C LEU A 129 0.51 13.44 3.93
N GLU A 130 1.53 13.57 4.76
CA GLU A 130 1.93 14.77 5.48
C GLU A 130 3.40 15.08 5.21
N GLY A 131 3.74 16.39 5.26
CA GLY A 131 5.09 16.85 4.98
C GLY A 131 5.41 16.89 3.48
N LYS A 132 6.67 16.62 3.14
CA LYS A 132 7.18 16.71 1.76
C LYS A 132 7.80 15.39 1.34
N ASN A 133 7.71 15.10 0.05
CA ASN A 133 8.44 14.01 -0.57
C ASN A 133 9.94 14.34 -0.76
N ASP A 134 10.72 13.38 -1.25
CA ASP A 134 12.17 13.52 -1.46
C ASP A 134 12.53 14.67 -2.44
N ASN A 135 11.59 15.08 -3.30
CA ASN A 135 11.75 16.21 -4.23
C ASN A 135 11.28 17.54 -3.64
N GLY A 136 10.92 17.60 -2.36
CA GLY A 136 10.44 18.78 -1.67
C GLY A 136 8.99 19.19 -1.98
N SER A 137 8.26 18.39 -2.77
CA SER A 137 6.85 18.63 -3.08
C SER A 137 5.96 18.21 -1.92
N PRO A 138 4.95 19.01 -1.55
CA PRO A 138 4.06 18.67 -0.44
C PRO A 138 3.18 17.46 -0.79
N TYR A 139 3.05 16.53 0.16
CA TYR A 139 2.19 15.35 0.01
C TYR A 139 0.70 15.69 -0.07
N GLU A 140 0.30 16.88 0.38
CA GLU A 140 -1.07 17.37 0.32
C GLU A 140 -1.64 17.37 -1.12
N SER A 141 -0.78 17.56 -2.13
CA SER A 141 -1.20 17.50 -3.54
C SER A 141 -1.79 16.13 -3.95
N PHE A 142 -1.44 15.07 -3.22
CA PHE A 142 -1.96 13.72 -3.47
C PHE A 142 -3.30 13.45 -2.79
N ARG A 143 -3.75 14.29 -1.85
CA ARG A 143 -4.95 14.06 -1.04
C ARG A 143 -6.23 14.04 -1.87
N VAL A 144 -6.31 14.85 -2.90
CA VAL A 144 -7.51 14.98 -3.75
C VAL A 144 -7.99 13.64 -4.32
N GLY A 145 -7.08 12.77 -4.74
CA GLY A 145 -7.43 11.45 -5.26
C GLY A 145 -8.03 10.54 -4.16
N TRP A 146 -7.50 10.63 -2.95
CA TRP A 146 -8.00 9.89 -1.79
C TRP A 146 -9.38 10.37 -1.35
N GLU A 147 -9.61 11.69 -1.32
CA GLU A 147 -10.91 12.29 -1.00
C GLU A 147 -11.98 11.86 -2.00
N ASN A 148 -11.69 11.91 -3.29
CA ASN A 148 -12.59 11.47 -4.35
C ASN A 148 -12.95 9.97 -4.23
N LYS A 149 -12.07 9.15 -3.67
CA LYS A 149 -12.26 7.72 -3.49
C LYS A 149 -12.68 7.31 -2.08
N LYS A 150 -12.78 8.22 -1.14
CA LYS A 150 -13.09 7.93 0.27
C LYS A 150 -14.24 6.94 0.43
N LYS A 151 -15.36 7.19 -0.24
CA LYS A 151 -16.56 6.33 -0.15
C LYS A 151 -16.29 4.90 -0.62
N TYR A 152 -15.47 4.72 -1.65
CA TYR A 152 -15.12 3.41 -2.21
C TYR A 152 -14.12 2.66 -1.32
N LEU A 153 -13.21 3.39 -0.67
CA LEU A 153 -12.14 2.84 0.16
C LEU A 153 -12.58 2.56 1.61
N ASN A 154 -13.53 3.35 2.14
CA ASN A 154 -13.79 3.52 3.56
C ASN A 154 -14.04 2.23 4.34
N ASP A 155 -14.69 1.24 3.74
CA ASP A 155 -14.98 -0.03 4.41
C ASP A 155 -13.85 -1.06 4.34
N ARG A 156 -12.88 -0.84 3.45
CA ARG A 156 -11.84 -1.82 3.11
C ARG A 156 -10.45 -1.39 3.47
N VAL A 157 -10.21 -0.08 3.55
CA VAL A 157 -8.89 0.50 3.78
C VAL A 157 -8.88 1.24 5.12
N ARG A 158 -7.84 1.00 5.91
CA ARG A 158 -7.53 1.72 7.15
C ARG A 158 -6.08 2.16 7.12
N SER A 159 -5.75 3.18 7.89
CA SER A 159 -4.38 3.68 7.97
C SER A 159 -3.90 3.75 9.42
N MET A 160 -2.62 3.50 9.60
CA MET A 160 -1.99 3.55 10.92
C MET A 160 -1.64 4.97 11.35
N SER A 161 -1.39 5.90 10.41
CA SER A 161 -0.84 7.21 10.75
C SER A 161 -1.33 8.35 9.84
N GLY A 162 -1.22 9.58 10.35
CA GLY A 162 -1.38 10.84 9.67
C GLY A 162 -2.75 11.11 9.05
N TRP A 163 -2.77 12.00 8.06
CA TRP A 163 -3.99 12.43 7.40
C TRP A 163 -4.80 11.27 6.78
N THR A 164 -4.14 10.25 6.24
CA THR A 164 -4.88 9.08 5.71
C THR A 164 -5.62 8.33 6.81
N ARG A 165 -5.11 8.32 8.04
CA ARG A 165 -5.82 7.78 9.21
C ARG A 165 -7.02 8.64 9.60
N GLU A 166 -6.91 9.95 9.52
CA GLU A 166 -8.05 10.87 9.77
C GLU A 166 -9.14 10.65 8.71
N LEU A 167 -8.74 10.46 7.45
CA LEU A 167 -9.66 10.26 6.34
C LEU A 167 -10.40 8.92 6.39
N LEU A 168 -9.69 7.81 6.66
CA LEU A 168 -10.17 6.43 6.48
C LEU A 168 -10.42 5.70 7.81
N GLY A 169 -9.93 6.23 8.92
CA GLY A 169 -9.94 5.59 10.24
C GLY A 169 -8.75 4.65 10.46
N ALA A 170 -8.52 4.35 11.74
CA ALA A 170 -7.56 3.32 12.16
C ALA A 170 -8.16 1.92 12.01
N PRO A 171 -7.34 0.87 11.82
CA PRO A 171 -7.81 -0.51 11.97
C PRO A 171 -8.26 -0.75 13.41
N THR A 172 -9.32 -1.55 13.56
CA THR A 172 -9.83 -2.01 14.87
C THR A 172 -10.01 -3.52 14.85
N GLN A 173 -10.08 -4.15 16.03
CA GLN A 173 -10.30 -5.58 16.12
C GLN A 173 -11.63 -5.98 15.44
N GLU A 174 -12.67 -5.20 15.64
CA GLU A 174 -13.97 -5.41 14.99
C GLU A 174 -13.85 -5.35 13.47
N TRP A 175 -13.20 -4.30 12.92
CA TRP A 175 -13.02 -4.15 11.50
C TRP A 175 -12.23 -5.32 10.89
N LEU A 176 -11.23 -5.86 11.58
CA LEU A 176 -10.45 -7.01 11.13
C LEU A 176 -11.26 -8.30 11.10
N THR A 177 -12.23 -8.46 12.01
CA THR A 177 -13.00 -9.72 12.18
C THR A 177 -14.28 -9.77 11.35
N VAL A 178 -14.86 -8.61 10.98
CA VAL A 178 -16.06 -8.57 10.14
C VAL A 178 -15.71 -9.02 8.72
N LEU A 179 -15.84 -10.32 8.49
CA LEU A 179 -15.80 -10.90 7.15
C LEU A 179 -17.12 -10.51 6.45
N ARG A 180 -17.04 -9.72 5.38
CA ARG A 180 -18.19 -9.53 4.50
C ARG A 180 -18.39 -10.82 3.73
N PHE A 181 -19.29 -11.65 4.20
CA PHE A 181 -19.85 -12.72 3.38
C PHE A 181 -20.58 -12.05 2.19
N LYS A 182 -20.07 -12.24 0.99
CA LYS A 182 -20.79 -12.01 -0.25
C LYS A 182 -21.46 -13.29 -0.68
#